data_e6148bdc7607b14eabe5e4f104391134
#
_entry.id   e6148bdc7607b14eabe5e4f104391134
#
_cell.length_a   1.000
_cell.length_b   1.000
_cell.length_c   1.000
_cell.angle_alpha   90.00
_cell.angle_beta   90.00
_cell.angle_gamma   90.00
#
_symmetry.space_group_name_H-M   'P 1'
#
loop_
_entity.id
_entity.type
_entity.pdbx_description
1 polymer ?
#
loop_
_entity_poly.entity_id
_entity_poly.type
_entity_poly.pdbx_seq_one_letter_code
_entity_poly.pdbx_strand_id
1 'polypeptide(L)'
;MAERVPWLDYLSNHIGLKEIAGPKHNPLIVEWGRVAGIDWWNNDEDAWCAVAVNGALVHSGFPSTRSALARSFTRYGTRLERPVRGAIVVFPRGSNPLYGHVGVVDEVHPNGTVTVVNGNVSNEVRRSVFRIASILPDGIRWPPGVVPPREGEPHTADIPLGVRVLRLGARGKDVEGLQRDLNVLNYGLRVDGDFGPRTRDAVMRFEARRDLAADGEADPAMLAALTAAVAARRERTTRRESATAAATPIAGAGAAVTVGAVATTGVEMAQNVRSLNDGTVLGLMLAVGLLVAIGGVLLWRFAIRRAEGPVAEDAL
;
A
#
# COMPACT_ATOMS: atom_id res chain seq x y z
N MET A 1 8.87 15.99 -13.36
CA MET A 1 9.33 15.29 -12.13
C MET A 1 9.64 13.87 -12.52
N ALA A 2 10.82 13.33 -12.14
CA ALA A 2 11.18 11.96 -12.50
C ALA A 2 10.18 10.98 -11.87
N GLU A 3 9.80 10.01 -12.66
CA GLU A 3 8.89 8.91 -12.30
C GLU A 3 9.45 8.14 -11.11
N ARG A 4 8.67 8.05 -10.04
CA ARG A 4 9.10 7.38 -8.80
C ARG A 4 8.53 5.98 -8.72
N VAL A 5 9.44 5.02 -8.61
CA VAL A 5 9.16 3.60 -8.34
C VAL A 5 9.89 3.23 -7.06
N PRO A 6 9.21 3.22 -5.90
CA PRO A 6 9.87 3.17 -4.60
C PRO A 6 10.90 2.06 -4.41
N TRP A 7 10.60 0.84 -4.85
CA TRP A 7 11.51 -0.31 -4.73
C TRP A 7 12.70 -0.22 -5.69
N LEU A 8 12.52 0.39 -6.87
CA LEU A 8 13.63 0.68 -7.78
C LEU A 8 14.50 1.81 -7.25
N ASP A 9 13.89 2.88 -6.75
CA ASP A 9 14.59 4.02 -6.18
C ASP A 9 15.42 3.59 -4.96
N TYR A 10 14.83 2.73 -4.08
CA TYR A 10 15.54 2.17 -2.94
C TYR A 10 16.79 1.39 -3.40
N LEU A 11 16.61 0.43 -4.30
CA LEU A 11 17.73 -0.39 -4.77
C LEU A 11 18.78 0.45 -5.53
N SER A 12 18.34 1.45 -6.31
CA SER A 12 19.22 2.36 -7.04
C SER A 12 20.08 3.22 -6.14
N ASN A 13 19.58 3.61 -4.97
CA ASN A 13 20.35 4.37 -3.97
C ASN A 13 21.47 3.55 -3.32
N HIS A 14 21.47 2.23 -3.54
CA HIS A 14 22.49 1.32 -3.03
C HIS A 14 23.45 0.82 -4.11
N ILE A 15 23.43 1.41 -5.31
CA ILE A 15 24.39 1.06 -6.37
C ILE A 15 25.83 1.30 -5.85
N GLY A 16 26.68 0.30 -6.03
CA GLY A 16 28.04 0.27 -5.49
C GLY A 16 28.18 -0.38 -4.10
N LEU A 17 27.05 -0.76 -3.45
CA LEU A 17 27.11 -1.57 -2.23
C LEU A 17 27.68 -2.94 -2.58
N LYS A 18 28.68 -3.38 -1.82
CA LYS A 18 29.41 -4.64 -2.03
C LYS A 18 29.25 -5.58 -0.85
N GLU A 19 29.33 -6.87 -1.13
CA GLU A 19 29.58 -7.86 -0.08
C GLU A 19 30.96 -7.63 0.56
N ILE A 20 31.15 -8.14 1.76
CA ILE A 20 32.42 -8.12 2.49
C ILE A 20 32.96 -9.54 2.54
N ALA A 21 33.98 -9.81 1.76
CA ALA A 21 34.60 -11.12 1.73
C ALA A 21 35.10 -11.57 3.11
N GLY A 22 34.87 -12.83 3.43
CA GLY A 22 35.30 -13.46 4.68
C GLY A 22 34.27 -13.27 5.84
N PRO A 23 34.68 -13.46 7.10
CA PRO A 23 33.75 -13.61 8.23
C PRO A 23 33.01 -12.31 8.64
N LYS A 24 33.35 -11.20 8.01
CA LYS A 24 32.67 -9.90 8.24
C LYS A 24 31.72 -9.66 7.10
N HIS A 25 30.46 -9.91 7.33
CA HIS A 25 29.41 -9.70 6.33
C HIS A 25 28.97 -8.24 6.28
N ASN A 26 28.50 -7.80 5.11
CA ASN A 26 27.89 -6.48 4.97
C ASN A 26 26.57 -6.44 5.77
N PRO A 27 26.47 -5.60 6.82
CA PRO A 27 25.33 -5.61 7.72
C PRO A 27 24.01 -5.26 7.03
N LEU A 28 24.06 -4.49 5.93
CA LEU A 28 22.85 -4.14 5.20
C LEU A 28 22.33 -5.30 4.35
N ILE A 29 23.21 -6.10 3.72
CA ILE A 29 22.81 -7.30 2.97
C ILE A 29 22.22 -8.35 3.92
N VAL A 30 22.79 -8.49 5.11
CA VAL A 30 22.26 -9.38 6.16
C VAL A 30 20.90 -8.87 6.64
N GLU A 31 20.78 -7.57 6.85
CA GLU A 31 19.52 -6.92 7.26
C GLU A 31 18.41 -7.08 6.22
N TRP A 32 18.71 -6.96 4.93
CA TRP A 32 17.72 -7.20 3.86
C TRP A 32 17.11 -8.60 3.92
N GLY A 33 17.91 -9.62 4.21
CA GLY A 33 17.38 -10.98 4.39
C GLY A 33 16.52 -11.12 5.63
N ARG A 34 16.94 -10.50 6.74
CA ARG A 34 16.19 -10.52 8.00
C ARG A 34 14.82 -9.84 7.87
N VAL A 35 14.75 -8.62 7.31
CA VAL A 35 13.48 -7.91 7.12
C VAL A 35 12.59 -8.58 6.08
N ALA A 36 13.18 -9.33 5.14
CA ALA A 36 12.45 -10.14 4.19
C ALA A 36 11.82 -11.40 4.80
N GLY A 37 12.10 -11.70 6.08
CA GLY A 37 11.61 -12.91 6.75
C GLY A 37 12.27 -14.19 6.23
N ILE A 38 13.57 -14.11 5.89
CA ILE A 38 14.40 -15.26 5.52
C ILE A 38 15.22 -15.63 6.76
N ASP A 39 14.63 -16.41 7.66
CA ASP A 39 15.11 -16.61 9.03
C ASP A 39 16.53 -17.18 9.13
N TRP A 40 16.98 -17.96 8.15
CA TRP A 40 18.31 -18.55 8.10
C TRP A 40 19.37 -17.62 7.50
N TRP A 41 18.98 -16.45 6.93
CA TRP A 41 19.90 -15.54 6.25
C TRP A 41 20.78 -14.77 7.25
N ASN A 42 22.07 -15.02 7.23
CA ASN A 42 23.04 -14.46 8.17
C ASN A 42 24.39 -14.07 7.56
N ASN A 43 24.53 -14.19 6.23
CA ASN A 43 25.78 -13.89 5.52
C ASN A 43 25.48 -13.19 4.17
N ASP A 44 26.52 -12.69 3.51
CA ASP A 44 26.47 -12.07 2.18
C ASP A 44 27.30 -12.81 1.12
N GLU A 45 27.89 -13.96 1.47
CA GLU A 45 28.64 -14.81 0.53
C GLU A 45 27.72 -15.69 -0.31
N ASP A 46 26.54 -16.03 0.19
CA ASP A 46 25.50 -16.72 -0.58
C ASP A 46 24.89 -15.78 -1.65
N ALA A 47 24.26 -16.37 -2.67
CA ALA A 47 23.65 -15.58 -3.76
C ALA A 47 22.53 -14.67 -3.27
N TRP A 48 22.79 -13.38 -3.13
CA TRP A 48 21.89 -12.38 -2.53
C TRP A 48 21.10 -11.50 -3.53
N CYS A 49 21.03 -11.84 -4.82
CA CYS A 49 20.25 -11.06 -5.77
C CYS A 49 18.75 -10.98 -5.38
N ALA A 50 18.17 -12.10 -4.92
CA ALA A 50 16.79 -12.15 -4.44
C ALA A 50 16.62 -11.41 -3.11
N VAL A 51 17.61 -11.49 -2.24
CA VAL A 51 17.62 -10.80 -0.95
C VAL A 51 17.62 -9.29 -1.15
N ALA A 52 18.39 -8.76 -2.11
CA ALA A 52 18.40 -7.34 -2.44
C ALA A 52 17.05 -6.84 -2.93
N VAL A 53 16.38 -7.58 -3.83
CA VAL A 53 15.05 -7.20 -4.33
C VAL A 53 14.00 -7.31 -3.22
N ASN A 54 14.04 -8.35 -2.39
CA ASN A 54 13.16 -8.50 -1.24
C ASN A 54 13.37 -7.36 -0.22
N GLY A 55 14.61 -7.01 0.09
CA GLY A 55 14.95 -5.88 0.95
C GLY A 55 14.37 -4.57 0.40
N ALA A 56 14.55 -4.31 -0.90
CA ALA A 56 14.01 -3.12 -1.56
C ALA A 56 12.48 -3.06 -1.49
N LEU A 57 11.79 -4.20 -1.66
CA LEU A 57 10.33 -4.28 -1.54
C LEU A 57 9.87 -3.98 -0.11
N VAL A 58 10.47 -4.64 0.89
CA VAL A 58 10.09 -4.45 2.29
C VAL A 58 10.33 -3.02 2.75
N HIS A 59 11.49 -2.43 2.43
CA HIS A 59 11.77 -1.03 2.75
C HIS A 59 10.84 -0.05 2.00
N SER A 60 10.25 -0.48 0.90
CA SER A 60 9.23 0.27 0.17
C SER A 60 7.80 -0.02 0.63
N GLY A 61 7.62 -0.84 1.68
CA GLY A 61 6.34 -1.18 2.28
C GLY A 61 5.58 -2.35 1.62
N PHE A 62 6.23 -3.08 0.70
CA PHE A 62 5.63 -4.23 0.02
C PHE A 62 6.03 -5.55 0.66
N PRO A 63 5.20 -6.60 0.55
CA PRO A 63 5.58 -7.92 1.05
C PRO A 63 6.77 -8.47 0.28
N SER A 64 7.61 -9.27 0.97
CA SER A 64 8.69 -10.06 0.37
C SER A 64 8.18 -11.39 -0.16
N THR A 65 9.03 -12.10 -0.92
CA THR A 65 8.79 -13.52 -1.26
C THR A 65 9.18 -14.47 -0.12
N ARG A 66 9.83 -13.98 0.93
CA ARG A 66 10.40 -14.75 2.06
C ARG A 66 11.34 -15.87 1.61
N SER A 67 12.06 -15.64 0.50
CA SER A 67 12.93 -16.63 -0.12
C SER A 67 14.16 -15.96 -0.72
N ALA A 68 15.33 -16.58 -0.52
CA ALA A 68 16.58 -16.18 -1.17
C ALA A 68 16.67 -16.67 -2.64
N LEU A 69 15.72 -17.46 -3.12
CA LEU A 69 15.70 -17.96 -4.49
C LEU A 69 15.11 -16.92 -5.45
N ALA A 70 15.85 -16.54 -6.48
CA ALA A 70 15.38 -15.61 -7.52
C ALA A 70 14.09 -16.08 -8.19
N ARG A 71 13.91 -17.39 -8.36
CA ARG A 71 12.70 -17.97 -8.97
C ARG A 71 11.44 -17.85 -8.10
N SER A 72 11.54 -17.53 -6.82
CA SER A 72 10.37 -17.23 -5.99
C SER A 72 9.56 -16.06 -6.58
N PHE A 73 10.24 -15.14 -7.26
CA PHE A 73 9.60 -14.01 -7.91
C PHE A 73 8.74 -14.36 -9.12
N THR A 74 8.86 -15.53 -9.73
CA THR A 74 7.98 -15.95 -10.84
C THR A 74 6.51 -16.10 -10.42
N ARG A 75 6.22 -16.14 -9.13
CA ARG A 75 4.86 -16.20 -8.56
C ARG A 75 4.50 -14.94 -7.75
N TYR A 76 5.35 -13.92 -7.77
CA TYR A 76 5.15 -12.71 -6.99
C TYR A 76 4.20 -11.73 -7.71
N GLY A 77 3.23 -11.17 -6.98
CA GLY A 77 2.35 -10.11 -7.46
C GLY A 77 1.68 -10.38 -8.82
N THR A 78 1.56 -9.34 -9.63
CA THR A 78 0.91 -9.40 -10.94
C THR A 78 1.92 -9.76 -12.03
N ARG A 79 1.58 -10.70 -12.93
CA ARG A 79 2.36 -11.00 -14.13
C ARG A 79 2.16 -9.89 -15.16
N LEU A 80 3.23 -9.48 -15.81
CA LEU A 80 3.21 -8.58 -16.95
C LEU A 80 3.61 -9.34 -18.23
N GLU A 81 3.08 -8.89 -19.36
CA GLU A 81 3.43 -9.49 -20.67
C GLU A 81 4.75 -8.95 -21.21
N ARG A 82 5.13 -7.74 -20.81
CA ARG A 82 6.37 -7.08 -21.20
C ARG A 82 6.98 -6.31 -20.04
N PRO A 83 8.32 -6.13 -20.06
CA PRO A 83 8.97 -5.33 -19.03
C PRO A 83 8.61 -3.84 -19.20
N VAL A 84 8.43 -3.19 -18.06
CA VAL A 84 8.28 -1.75 -17.91
C VAL A 84 9.22 -1.29 -16.81
N ARG A 85 9.55 -0.01 -16.73
CA ARG A 85 10.36 0.53 -15.64
C ARG A 85 9.73 0.16 -14.29
N GLY A 86 10.53 -0.39 -13.37
CA GLY A 86 10.08 -0.90 -12.07
C GLY A 86 9.61 -2.35 -12.07
N ALA A 87 9.44 -3.00 -13.23
CA ALA A 87 9.13 -4.41 -13.27
C ALA A 87 10.26 -5.25 -12.63
N ILE A 88 9.88 -6.24 -11.82
CA ILE A 88 10.79 -7.24 -11.30
C ILE A 88 10.98 -8.30 -12.39
N VAL A 89 12.22 -8.56 -12.78
CA VAL A 89 12.53 -9.49 -13.87
C VAL A 89 13.42 -10.63 -13.41
N VAL A 90 13.05 -11.86 -13.83
CA VAL A 90 13.74 -13.10 -13.45
C VAL A 90 14.36 -13.74 -14.69
N PHE A 91 15.64 -14.04 -14.58
CA PHE A 91 16.45 -14.68 -15.62
C PHE A 91 16.85 -16.09 -15.19
N PRO A 92 17.11 -17.01 -16.13
CA PRO A 92 17.74 -18.29 -15.82
C PRO A 92 19.21 -18.07 -15.38
N ARG A 93 19.73 -18.95 -14.54
CA ARG A 93 21.15 -18.98 -14.15
C ARG A 93 21.67 -20.41 -14.24
N GLY A 94 22.59 -20.64 -15.18
CA GLY A 94 23.10 -21.99 -15.45
C GLY A 94 22.02 -22.93 -15.98
N SER A 95 22.29 -24.24 -15.88
CA SER A 95 21.39 -25.31 -16.36
C SER A 95 20.38 -25.79 -15.31
N ASN A 96 20.60 -25.48 -14.04
CA ASN A 96 19.70 -25.91 -12.97
C ASN A 96 18.40 -25.07 -12.94
N PRO A 97 17.22 -25.67 -13.11
CA PRO A 97 15.95 -24.95 -13.14
C PRO A 97 15.57 -24.28 -11.81
N LEU A 98 16.23 -24.64 -10.71
CA LEU A 98 16.00 -23.99 -9.41
C LEU A 98 16.71 -22.64 -9.30
N TYR A 99 17.80 -22.45 -10.05
CA TYR A 99 18.58 -21.22 -9.98
C TYR A 99 18.09 -20.17 -10.97
N GLY A 100 18.27 -18.93 -10.60
CA GLY A 100 17.93 -17.78 -11.41
C GLY A 100 18.69 -16.55 -10.95
N HIS A 101 18.47 -15.46 -11.68
CA HIS A 101 18.89 -14.13 -11.29
C HIS A 101 17.69 -13.22 -11.31
N VAL A 102 17.62 -12.23 -10.43
CA VAL A 102 16.50 -11.30 -10.34
C VAL A 102 17.00 -9.87 -10.12
N GLY A 103 16.27 -8.94 -10.68
CA GLY A 103 16.49 -7.51 -10.47
C GLY A 103 15.26 -6.70 -10.86
N VAL A 104 15.41 -5.37 -10.84
CA VAL A 104 14.34 -4.41 -11.12
C VAL A 104 14.70 -3.61 -12.38
N VAL A 105 13.80 -3.54 -13.33
CA VAL A 105 14.00 -2.80 -14.59
C VAL A 105 14.11 -1.30 -14.31
N ASP A 106 15.21 -0.71 -14.74
CA ASP A 106 15.43 0.74 -14.73
C ASP A 106 15.03 1.37 -16.06
N GLU A 107 15.37 0.72 -17.17
CA GLU A 107 15.09 1.23 -18.51
C GLU A 107 14.81 0.08 -19.49
N VAL A 108 13.88 0.32 -20.41
CA VAL A 108 13.58 -0.58 -21.53
C VAL A 108 14.10 0.07 -22.81
N HIS A 109 14.92 -0.65 -23.56
CA HIS A 109 15.54 -0.12 -24.77
C HIS A 109 14.86 -0.62 -26.05
N PRO A 110 14.79 0.20 -27.11
CA PRO A 110 14.17 -0.19 -28.38
C PRO A 110 14.84 -1.39 -29.08
N ASN A 111 16.10 -1.68 -28.74
CA ASN A 111 16.89 -2.78 -29.32
C ASN A 111 16.57 -4.16 -28.69
N GLY A 112 15.51 -4.28 -27.88
CA GLY A 112 15.13 -5.53 -27.25
C GLY A 112 15.93 -5.89 -26.00
N THR A 113 16.56 -4.89 -25.37
CA THR A 113 17.27 -5.05 -24.10
C THR A 113 16.61 -4.24 -22.98
N VAL A 114 16.97 -4.57 -21.74
CA VAL A 114 16.60 -3.82 -20.53
C VAL A 114 17.83 -3.53 -19.70
N THR A 115 17.92 -2.34 -19.13
CA THR A 115 18.81 -2.05 -18.02
C THR A 115 18.11 -2.44 -16.71
N VAL A 116 18.78 -3.21 -15.88
CA VAL A 116 18.27 -3.78 -14.64
C VAL A 116 19.17 -3.36 -13.48
N VAL A 117 18.61 -2.83 -12.40
CA VAL A 117 19.30 -2.68 -11.13
C VAL A 117 19.16 -3.97 -10.37
N ASN A 118 20.27 -4.56 -9.98
CA ASN A 118 20.31 -5.90 -9.38
C ASN A 118 21.46 -6.04 -8.39
N GLY A 119 21.26 -6.89 -7.38
CA GLY A 119 22.29 -7.25 -6.40
C GLY A 119 23.08 -8.47 -6.84
N ASN A 120 24.24 -8.66 -6.24
CA ASN A 120 25.12 -9.81 -6.43
C ASN A 120 25.57 -10.03 -7.90
N VAL A 121 25.84 -8.94 -8.59
CA VAL A 121 26.51 -8.98 -9.88
C VAL A 121 27.93 -8.46 -9.68
N SER A 122 28.93 -9.35 -9.83
CA SER A 122 30.30 -9.08 -9.40
C SER A 122 30.35 -8.64 -7.92
N ASN A 123 29.54 -9.29 -7.08
CA ASN A 123 29.47 -9.09 -5.64
C ASN A 123 29.04 -7.66 -5.22
N GLU A 124 28.28 -6.97 -6.08
CA GLU A 124 27.78 -5.62 -5.78
C GLU A 124 26.35 -5.37 -6.32
N VAL A 125 25.74 -4.30 -5.83
CA VAL A 125 24.52 -3.73 -6.45
C VAL A 125 24.96 -2.87 -7.64
N ARG A 126 24.46 -3.20 -8.83
CA ARG A 126 24.84 -2.47 -10.04
C ARG A 126 23.75 -2.47 -11.11
N ARG A 127 23.93 -1.63 -12.13
CA ARG A 127 23.18 -1.71 -13.38
C ARG A 127 23.79 -2.73 -14.32
N SER A 128 22.95 -3.55 -14.92
CA SER A 128 23.37 -4.54 -15.92
C SER A 128 22.36 -4.56 -17.07
N VAL A 129 22.84 -4.82 -18.29
CA VAL A 129 21.98 -4.90 -19.48
C VAL A 129 21.72 -6.36 -19.81
N PHE A 130 20.43 -6.71 -20.00
CA PHE A 130 19.99 -8.05 -20.37
C PHE A 130 19.09 -8.01 -21.60
N ARG A 131 19.04 -9.10 -22.37
CA ARG A 131 18.06 -9.25 -23.46
C ARG A 131 16.69 -9.56 -22.86
N ILE A 132 15.64 -8.91 -23.35
CA ILE A 132 14.25 -9.18 -22.95
C ILE A 132 13.91 -10.65 -23.21
N ALA A 133 14.35 -11.21 -24.34
CA ALA A 133 14.13 -12.60 -24.70
C ALA A 133 14.76 -13.63 -23.72
N SER A 134 15.67 -13.21 -22.85
CA SER A 134 16.25 -14.08 -21.81
C SER A 134 15.46 -14.07 -20.50
N ILE A 135 14.45 -13.25 -20.37
CA ILE A 135 13.57 -13.28 -19.19
C ILE A 135 12.74 -14.56 -19.23
N LEU A 136 12.56 -15.19 -18.08
CA LEU A 136 11.73 -16.39 -17.97
C LEU A 136 10.27 -16.10 -18.39
N PRO A 137 9.52 -17.07 -18.93
CA PRO A 137 8.13 -16.87 -19.39
C PRO A 137 7.21 -16.25 -18.33
N ASP A 138 7.39 -16.63 -17.06
CA ASP A 138 6.67 -16.06 -15.92
C ASP A 138 7.51 -15.07 -15.10
N GLY A 139 8.58 -14.58 -15.70
CA GLY A 139 9.62 -13.81 -15.02
C GLY A 139 9.42 -12.30 -15.04
N ILE A 140 8.31 -11.76 -15.52
CA ILE A 140 8.06 -10.32 -15.49
C ILE A 140 6.94 -10.04 -14.50
N ARG A 141 7.25 -9.35 -13.40
CA ARG A 141 6.34 -9.21 -12.26
C ARG A 141 6.24 -7.77 -11.78
N TRP A 142 5.09 -7.47 -11.18
CA TRP A 142 4.78 -6.18 -10.57
C TRP A 142 4.26 -6.38 -9.15
N PRO A 143 4.60 -5.52 -8.18
CA PRO A 143 4.17 -5.68 -6.80
C PRO A 143 2.64 -5.78 -6.66
N PRO A 144 2.14 -6.57 -5.70
CA PRO A 144 0.72 -6.75 -5.51
C PRO A 144 0.04 -5.44 -5.09
N GLY A 145 -1.21 -5.24 -5.51
CA GLY A 145 -2.02 -4.07 -5.16
C GLY A 145 -1.66 -2.78 -5.90
N VAL A 146 -0.58 -2.77 -6.68
CA VAL A 146 -0.20 -1.62 -7.51
C VAL A 146 -0.65 -1.85 -8.94
N VAL A 147 -1.33 -0.86 -9.52
CA VAL A 147 -1.72 -0.93 -10.94
C VAL A 147 -0.47 -0.75 -11.79
N PRO A 148 -0.14 -1.70 -12.68
CA PRO A 148 0.97 -1.54 -13.60
C PRO A 148 0.71 -0.36 -14.56
N PRO A 149 1.76 0.36 -15.00
CA PRO A 149 1.61 1.42 -15.97
C PRO A 149 1.12 0.86 -17.32
N ARG A 150 0.24 1.60 -18.00
CA ARG A 150 -0.22 1.29 -19.35
C ARG A 150 0.84 1.69 -20.36
N GLU A 151 0.75 1.12 -21.57
CA GLU A 151 1.66 1.44 -22.65
C GLU A 151 1.57 2.93 -23.02
N GLY A 152 2.72 3.60 -23.10
CA GLY A 152 2.78 5.03 -23.45
C GLY A 152 2.44 6.00 -22.32
N GLU A 153 2.02 5.52 -21.14
CA GLU A 153 1.82 6.38 -19.98
C GLU A 153 3.15 6.58 -19.23
N PRO A 154 3.38 7.78 -18.67
CA PRO A 154 4.53 8.01 -17.81
C PRO A 154 4.45 7.09 -16.58
N HIS A 155 5.56 6.42 -16.28
CA HIS A 155 5.65 5.37 -15.25
C HIS A 155 5.72 5.95 -13.83
N THR A 156 4.69 6.65 -13.38
CA THR A 156 4.51 6.88 -11.95
C THR A 156 3.75 5.70 -11.38
N ALA A 157 4.37 4.97 -10.45
CA ALA A 157 3.64 4.01 -9.66
C ALA A 157 2.66 4.80 -8.75
N ASP A 158 1.45 5.03 -9.26
CA ASP A 158 0.35 5.59 -8.46
C ASP A 158 -0.08 4.49 -7.49
N ILE A 159 0.51 4.51 -6.29
CA ILE A 159 0.22 3.55 -5.23
C ILE A 159 -0.94 4.13 -4.43
N PRO A 160 -2.11 3.49 -4.41
CA PRO A 160 -3.21 3.91 -3.55
C PRO A 160 -2.83 3.81 -2.07
N LEU A 161 -3.34 4.73 -1.24
CA LEU A 161 -3.17 4.63 0.20
C LEU A 161 -3.76 3.31 0.72
N GLY A 162 -2.98 2.60 1.55
CA GLY A 162 -3.36 1.30 2.11
C GLY A 162 -2.86 0.07 1.34
N VAL A 163 -2.26 0.26 0.17
CA VAL A 163 -1.66 -0.86 -0.60
C VAL A 163 -0.33 -1.32 -0.02
N ARG A 164 0.42 -0.40 0.61
CA ARG A 164 1.68 -0.68 1.29
C ARG A 164 1.71 -0.05 2.67
N VAL A 165 2.55 -0.57 3.55
CA VAL A 165 2.87 0.08 4.82
C VAL A 165 3.73 1.31 4.55
N LEU A 166 3.32 2.49 5.07
CA LEU A 166 4.09 3.70 4.95
C LEU A 166 4.93 3.93 6.22
N ARG A 167 6.21 4.18 6.02
CA ARG A 167 7.17 4.42 7.10
C ARG A 167 8.16 5.53 6.72
N LEU A 168 9.01 5.91 7.65
CA LEU A 168 10.04 6.92 7.44
C LEU A 168 10.83 6.65 6.14
N GLY A 169 10.90 7.66 5.26
CA GLY A 169 11.53 7.59 3.95
C GLY A 169 10.59 7.17 2.81
N ALA A 170 9.36 6.71 3.08
CA ALA A 170 8.38 6.47 2.04
C ALA A 170 8.01 7.77 1.31
N ARG A 171 7.76 7.66 0.01
CA ARG A 171 7.39 8.80 -0.84
C ARG A 171 6.33 8.40 -1.85
N GLY A 172 5.43 9.34 -2.17
CA GLY A 172 4.41 9.13 -3.20
C GLY A 172 3.08 9.81 -2.90
N LYS A 173 2.11 9.59 -3.79
CA LYS A 173 0.75 10.13 -3.64
C LYS A 173 -0.01 9.49 -2.48
N ASP A 174 0.31 8.26 -2.13
CA ASP A 174 -0.19 7.59 -0.94
C ASP A 174 0.24 8.31 0.36
N VAL A 175 1.49 8.79 0.41
CA VAL A 175 1.96 9.62 1.52
C VAL A 175 1.23 10.96 1.56
N GLU A 176 1.01 11.61 0.40
CA GLU A 176 0.18 12.82 0.34
C GLU A 176 -1.26 12.55 0.84
N GLY A 177 -1.83 11.40 0.49
CA GLY A 177 -3.14 10.96 0.99
C GLY A 177 -3.16 10.88 2.51
N LEU A 178 -2.18 10.18 3.09
CA LEU A 178 -2.00 10.07 4.55
C LEU A 178 -1.86 11.44 5.21
N GLN A 179 -1.01 12.32 4.66
CA GLN A 179 -0.79 13.68 5.18
C GLN A 179 -2.08 14.52 5.14
N ARG A 180 -2.86 14.42 4.06
CA ARG A 180 -4.17 15.08 3.96
C ARG A 180 -5.15 14.57 5.01
N ASP A 181 -5.25 13.27 5.20
CA ASP A 181 -6.17 12.66 6.16
C ASP A 181 -5.78 12.99 7.61
N LEU A 182 -4.50 12.98 7.95
CA LEU A 182 -4.01 13.46 9.24
C LEU A 182 -4.33 14.94 9.45
N ASN A 183 -4.24 15.77 8.40
CA ASN A 183 -4.56 17.19 8.47
C ASN A 183 -6.07 17.47 8.68
N VAL A 184 -6.97 16.62 8.21
CA VAL A 184 -8.39 16.67 8.57
C VAL A 184 -8.57 16.57 10.09
N LEU A 185 -7.65 15.88 10.78
CA LEU A 185 -7.61 15.74 12.23
C LEU A 185 -6.71 16.78 12.93
N ASN A 186 -6.28 17.83 12.21
CA ASN A 186 -5.48 18.96 12.70
C ASN A 186 -4.04 18.60 13.11
N TYR A 187 -3.37 17.69 12.42
CA TYR A 187 -1.95 17.38 12.68
C TYR A 187 -0.98 18.41 12.10
N GLY A 188 -1.41 19.28 11.17
CA GLY A 188 -0.62 20.42 10.67
C GLY A 188 0.61 20.02 9.85
N LEU A 189 0.48 18.98 9.03
CA LEU A 189 1.56 18.51 8.17
C LEU A 189 1.60 19.28 6.85
N ARG A 190 2.80 19.45 6.30
CA ARG A 190 2.93 19.78 4.88
C ARG A 190 2.55 18.58 4.05
N VAL A 191 1.71 18.79 3.03
CA VAL A 191 1.34 17.74 2.06
C VAL A 191 2.35 17.79 0.91
N ASP A 192 3.44 17.06 1.05
CA ASP A 192 4.58 17.06 0.11
C ASP A 192 4.89 15.66 -0.44
N GLY A 193 4.17 14.64 0.05
CA GLY A 193 4.39 13.27 -0.36
C GLY A 193 5.69 12.66 0.15
N ASP A 194 6.33 13.27 1.17
CA ASP A 194 7.52 12.75 1.83
C ASP A 194 7.18 12.31 3.27
N PHE A 195 7.30 11.05 3.57
CA PHE A 195 7.14 10.52 4.93
C PHE A 195 8.40 10.83 5.74
N GLY A 196 8.57 12.10 6.08
CA GLY A 196 9.67 12.58 6.91
C GLY A 196 9.41 12.38 8.41
N PRO A 197 10.35 12.85 9.27
CA PRO A 197 10.22 12.75 10.74
C PRO A 197 8.92 13.36 11.26
N ARG A 198 8.47 14.50 10.72
CA ARG A 198 7.22 15.15 11.14
C ARG A 198 5.98 14.29 10.84
N THR A 199 5.95 13.60 9.69
CA THR A 199 4.87 12.68 9.32
C THR A 199 4.88 11.48 10.26
N ARG A 200 6.06 10.90 10.55
CA ARG A 200 6.21 9.83 11.53
C ARG A 200 5.70 10.22 12.91
N ASP A 201 6.11 11.38 13.42
CA ASP A 201 5.67 11.87 14.73
C ASP A 201 4.15 12.08 14.78
N ALA A 202 3.53 12.51 13.68
CA ALA A 202 2.08 12.65 13.58
C ALA A 202 1.38 11.28 13.61
N VAL A 203 1.93 10.28 12.91
CA VAL A 203 1.43 8.89 12.95
C VAL A 203 1.53 8.34 14.37
N MET A 204 2.70 8.41 15.02
CA MET A 204 2.88 7.96 16.41
C MET A 204 1.89 8.62 17.38
N ARG A 205 1.66 9.92 17.25
CA ARG A 205 0.68 10.64 18.09
C ARG A 205 -0.76 10.21 17.80
N PHE A 206 -1.08 9.87 16.56
CA PHE A 206 -2.40 9.36 16.20
C PHE A 206 -2.61 7.96 16.78
N GLU A 207 -1.64 7.07 16.63
CA GLU A 207 -1.63 5.70 17.17
C GLU A 207 -1.81 5.69 18.69
N ALA A 208 -1.01 6.48 19.41
CA ALA A 208 -1.09 6.62 20.86
C ALA A 208 -2.47 7.10 21.34
N ARG A 209 -3.17 7.95 20.56
CA ARG A 209 -4.53 8.41 20.88
C ARG A 209 -5.62 7.38 20.58
N ARG A 210 -5.27 6.29 19.95
CA ARG A 210 -6.17 5.21 19.50
C ARG A 210 -5.86 3.86 20.13
N ASP A 211 -4.95 3.85 21.13
CA ASP A 211 -4.48 2.64 21.81
C ASP A 211 -3.89 1.60 20.81
N LEU A 212 -3.27 2.10 19.72
CA LEU A 212 -2.51 1.31 18.77
C LEU A 212 -1.03 1.28 19.16
N ALA A 213 -0.27 0.34 18.60
CA ALA A 213 1.18 0.32 18.72
C ALA A 213 1.77 1.60 18.10
N ALA A 214 2.42 2.45 18.93
CA ALA A 214 2.96 3.72 18.47
C ALA A 214 4.35 3.54 17.84
N ASP A 215 4.42 2.78 16.74
CA ASP A 215 5.66 2.50 16.01
C ASP A 215 5.99 3.53 14.91
N GLY A 216 4.99 4.36 14.56
CA GLY A 216 5.11 5.39 13.55
C GLY A 216 5.08 4.83 12.13
N GLU A 217 4.49 3.67 11.93
CA GLU A 217 4.21 3.08 10.64
C GLU A 217 2.71 3.17 10.31
N ALA A 218 2.36 3.64 9.11
CA ALA A 218 0.97 3.64 8.68
C ALA A 218 0.64 2.28 8.06
N ASP A 219 0.36 1.32 8.92
CA ASP A 219 -0.06 -0.03 8.61
C ASP A 219 -1.58 -0.13 8.35
N PRO A 220 -2.13 -1.28 7.94
CA PRO A 220 -3.56 -1.44 7.71
C PRO A 220 -4.43 -1.13 8.94
N ALA A 221 -3.98 -1.43 10.16
CA ALA A 221 -4.74 -1.16 11.38
C ALA A 221 -4.82 0.34 11.67
N MET A 222 -3.67 1.02 11.59
CA MET A 222 -3.58 2.49 11.71
C MET A 222 -4.44 3.18 10.64
N LEU A 223 -4.37 2.76 9.38
CA LEU A 223 -5.12 3.36 8.28
C LEU A 223 -6.63 3.16 8.41
N ALA A 224 -7.08 1.99 8.89
CA ALA A 224 -8.49 1.75 9.20
C ALA A 224 -9.01 2.70 10.29
N ALA A 225 -8.23 2.86 11.37
CA ALA A 225 -8.55 3.79 12.45
C ALA A 225 -8.56 5.26 11.98
N LEU A 226 -7.62 5.64 11.10
CA LEU A 226 -7.55 6.97 10.52
C LEU A 226 -8.77 7.26 9.63
N THR A 227 -9.15 6.33 8.76
CA THR A 227 -10.32 6.44 7.89
C THR A 227 -11.59 6.65 8.71
N ALA A 228 -11.79 5.86 9.76
CA ALA A 228 -12.94 6.01 10.67
C ALA A 228 -12.95 7.37 11.38
N ALA A 229 -11.78 7.84 11.83
CA ALA A 229 -11.65 9.13 12.49
C ALA A 229 -11.94 10.31 11.56
N VAL A 230 -11.46 10.25 10.30
CA VAL A 230 -11.72 11.26 9.26
C VAL A 230 -13.20 11.31 8.93
N ALA A 231 -13.85 10.15 8.75
CA ALA A 231 -15.29 10.07 8.51
C ALA A 231 -16.09 10.72 9.63
N ALA A 232 -15.83 10.37 10.89
CA ALA A 232 -16.49 10.94 12.06
C ALA A 232 -16.26 12.46 12.19
N ARG A 233 -15.09 12.96 11.81
CA ARG A 233 -14.79 14.39 11.80
C ARG A 233 -15.61 15.13 10.76
N ARG A 234 -15.69 14.59 9.54
CA ARG A 234 -16.47 15.16 8.44
C ARG A 234 -17.95 15.24 8.78
N GLU A 235 -18.54 14.16 9.33
CA GLU A 235 -19.94 14.13 9.77
C GLU A 235 -20.24 15.21 10.83
N ARG A 236 -19.36 15.37 11.83
CA ARG A 236 -19.51 16.42 12.86
C ARG A 236 -19.48 17.81 12.25
N THR A 237 -18.61 18.05 11.27
CA THR A 237 -18.50 19.35 10.59
C THR A 237 -19.78 19.65 9.82
N THR A 238 -20.27 18.70 9.00
CA THR A 238 -21.51 18.85 8.23
C THR A 238 -22.72 19.09 9.13
N ARG A 239 -22.84 18.32 10.24
CA ARG A 239 -23.93 18.51 11.21
C ARG A 239 -23.89 19.89 11.85
N ARG A 240 -22.69 20.39 12.18
CA ARG A 240 -22.51 21.72 12.77
C ARG A 240 -22.88 22.83 11.78
N GLU A 241 -22.45 22.71 10.52
CA GLU A 241 -22.79 23.66 9.45
C GLU A 241 -24.29 23.70 9.20
N SER A 242 -24.95 22.55 9.13
CA SER A 242 -26.42 22.45 8.97
C SER A 242 -27.15 23.07 10.16
N ALA A 243 -26.68 22.84 11.39
CA ALA A 243 -27.28 23.44 12.58
C ALA A 243 -27.09 24.98 12.61
N THR A 244 -25.94 25.48 12.16
CA THR A 244 -25.67 26.93 12.08
C THR A 244 -26.50 27.58 10.99
N ALA A 245 -26.67 26.92 9.83
CA ALA A 245 -27.54 27.40 8.75
C ALA A 245 -29.02 27.48 9.17
N ALA A 246 -29.48 26.51 9.97
CA ALA A 246 -30.84 26.51 10.54
C ALA A 246 -31.05 27.57 11.63
N ALA A 247 -29.98 28.01 12.29
CA ALA A 247 -30.00 28.99 13.39
C ALA A 247 -29.82 30.45 12.92
N THR A 248 -29.58 30.71 11.62
CA THR A 248 -29.42 32.07 11.10
C THR A 248 -30.83 32.71 11.00
N PRO A 249 -31.21 33.67 11.88
CA PRO A 249 -32.48 34.35 11.74
C PRO A 249 -32.49 35.18 10.46
N ILE A 250 -33.51 35.03 9.65
CA ILE A 250 -33.82 35.93 8.54
C ILE A 250 -34.13 37.29 9.16
N ALA A 251 -33.14 38.15 9.30
CA ALA A 251 -33.34 39.54 9.66
C ALA A 251 -33.80 40.28 8.40
N GLY A 252 -35.10 40.54 8.33
CA GLY A 252 -35.63 41.47 7.32
C GLY A 252 -36.91 40.99 6.67
N ALA A 253 -38.06 41.17 7.32
CA ALA A 253 -39.31 41.69 6.81
C ALA A 253 -40.47 41.22 7.72
N GLY A 254 -41.08 42.15 8.44
CA GLY A 254 -42.28 41.88 9.20
C GLY A 254 -43.44 41.56 8.30
N ALA A 255 -44.09 40.42 8.55
CA ALA A 255 -45.51 40.20 8.30
C ALA A 255 -45.92 38.93 9.04
N ALA A 256 -46.89 39.07 9.90
CA ALA A 256 -47.58 37.99 10.59
C ALA A 256 -48.27 37.08 9.58
N VAL A 257 -48.03 35.76 9.63
CA VAL A 257 -48.95 34.76 9.11
C VAL A 257 -48.98 33.56 10.04
N THR A 258 -50.17 33.25 10.38
CA THR A 258 -50.71 32.23 11.26
C THR A 258 -50.31 30.78 10.87
N VAL A 259 -50.28 29.96 11.92
CA VAL A 259 -50.33 28.50 11.99
C VAL A 259 -51.11 27.84 10.83
N GLY A 260 -50.47 26.90 10.16
CA GLY A 260 -51.16 25.95 9.30
C GLY A 260 -50.23 25.19 8.37
N ALA A 261 -50.11 23.89 8.62
CA ALA A 261 -49.68 22.85 7.71
C ALA A 261 -48.38 22.12 8.05
N VAL A 262 -48.53 21.18 8.96
CA VAL A 262 -47.81 19.91 8.94
C VAL A 262 -48.47 19.03 7.87
N ALA A 263 -47.87 18.83 6.71
CA ALA A 263 -48.04 17.68 5.79
C ALA A 263 -47.60 18.02 4.35
N THR A 264 -46.26 18.00 4.06
CA THR A 264 -45.80 17.83 2.66
C THR A 264 -44.33 17.42 2.58
N THR A 265 -43.82 16.55 3.47
CA THR A 265 -42.43 16.03 3.41
C THR A 265 -42.34 14.68 2.72
N GLY A 266 -43.42 14.13 2.17
CA GLY A 266 -43.42 12.80 1.54
C GLY A 266 -43.28 12.78 0.01
N VAL A 267 -43.48 13.90 -0.69
CA VAL A 267 -43.58 13.91 -2.16
C VAL A 267 -42.29 14.43 -2.83
N GLU A 268 -41.51 15.28 -2.19
CA GLU A 268 -40.27 15.80 -2.78
C GLU A 268 -39.09 14.80 -2.75
N MET A 269 -39.09 13.80 -1.83
CA MET A 269 -38.08 12.73 -1.82
C MET A 269 -38.22 11.79 -3.03
N ALA A 270 -39.39 11.65 -3.62
CA ALA A 270 -39.61 10.73 -4.75
C ALA A 270 -39.16 11.30 -6.10
N GLN A 271 -38.95 12.60 -6.22
CA GLN A 271 -38.54 13.22 -7.49
C GLN A 271 -37.04 13.36 -7.67
N ASN A 272 -36.27 13.41 -6.58
CA ASN A 272 -34.79 13.46 -6.65
C ASN A 272 -34.10 12.12 -6.95
N VAL A 273 -34.80 10.98 -6.84
CA VAL A 273 -34.25 9.67 -7.14
C VAL A 273 -34.19 9.37 -8.65
N ARG A 274 -34.92 10.12 -9.49
CA ARG A 274 -34.97 9.90 -10.94
C ARG A 274 -33.83 10.53 -11.76
N SER A 275 -32.90 11.26 -11.12
CA SER A 275 -31.77 11.92 -11.80
C SER A 275 -30.41 11.27 -11.52
N LEU A 276 -30.35 10.17 -10.78
CA LEU A 276 -29.11 9.44 -10.55
C LEU A 276 -28.86 8.45 -11.70
N ASN A 277 -27.75 8.63 -12.37
CA ASN A 277 -27.29 7.76 -13.45
C ASN A 277 -27.13 6.32 -12.95
N ASP A 278 -27.56 5.32 -13.74
CA ASP A 278 -27.59 3.88 -13.40
C ASP A 278 -26.30 3.31 -12.77
N GLY A 279 -25.14 3.91 -13.04
CA GLY A 279 -23.86 3.53 -12.46
C GLY A 279 -23.71 3.81 -10.96
N THR A 280 -24.42 4.83 -10.42
CA THR A 280 -24.32 5.22 -9.00
C THR A 280 -25.19 4.32 -8.12
N VAL A 281 -26.31 3.84 -8.64
CA VAL A 281 -27.22 2.92 -7.92
C VAL A 281 -26.58 1.54 -7.80
N LEU A 282 -25.88 1.06 -8.86
CA LEU A 282 -25.17 -0.22 -8.84
C LEU A 282 -23.99 -0.20 -7.85
N GLY A 283 -23.25 0.91 -7.77
CA GLY A 283 -22.17 1.09 -6.80
C GLY A 283 -22.66 1.08 -5.36
N LEU A 284 -23.81 1.72 -5.07
CA LEU A 284 -24.40 1.75 -3.74
C LEU A 284 -24.94 0.38 -3.31
N MET A 285 -25.56 -0.36 -4.23
CA MET A 285 -26.06 -1.73 -3.98
C MET A 285 -24.91 -2.72 -3.71
N LEU A 286 -23.80 -2.59 -4.43
CA LEU A 286 -22.59 -3.42 -4.19
C LEU A 286 -21.93 -3.12 -2.84
N ALA A 287 -21.90 -1.84 -2.43
CA ALA A 287 -21.35 -1.44 -1.14
C ALA A 287 -22.18 -1.95 0.05
N VAL A 288 -23.51 -1.87 -0.06
CA VAL A 288 -24.43 -2.39 0.96
C VAL A 288 -24.39 -3.93 1.01
N GLY A 289 -24.32 -4.59 -0.15
CA GLY A 289 -24.18 -6.06 -0.23
C GLY A 289 -22.88 -6.56 0.45
N LEU A 290 -21.77 -5.85 0.25
CA LEU A 290 -20.47 -6.18 0.87
C LEU A 290 -20.50 -6.01 2.40
N LEU A 291 -21.15 -4.95 2.91
CA LEU A 291 -21.29 -4.71 4.35
C LEU A 291 -22.16 -5.77 5.03
N VAL A 292 -23.23 -6.24 4.38
CA VAL A 292 -24.09 -7.30 4.90
C VAL A 292 -23.35 -8.64 4.92
N ALA A 293 -22.51 -8.93 3.89
CA ALA A 293 -21.71 -10.15 3.85
C ALA A 293 -20.63 -10.18 4.95
N ILE A 294 -19.96 -9.05 5.19
CA ILE A 294 -18.94 -8.93 6.26
C ILE A 294 -19.58 -9.03 7.64
N GLY A 295 -20.73 -8.38 7.84
CA GLY A 295 -21.51 -8.49 9.10
C GLY A 295 -21.98 -9.91 9.38
N GLY A 296 -22.44 -10.63 8.37
CA GLY A 296 -22.86 -12.03 8.46
C GLY A 296 -21.73 -12.98 8.88
N VAL A 297 -20.54 -12.80 8.29
CA VAL A 297 -19.35 -13.63 8.63
C VAL A 297 -18.87 -13.36 10.07
N LEU A 298 -18.92 -12.11 10.54
CA LEU A 298 -18.54 -11.76 11.91
C LEU A 298 -19.52 -12.33 12.94
N LEU A 299 -20.84 -12.27 12.67
CA LEU A 299 -21.87 -12.86 13.53
C LEU A 299 -21.78 -14.38 13.57
N TRP A 300 -21.51 -15.03 12.43
CA TRP A 300 -21.31 -16.47 12.34
C TRP A 300 -20.07 -16.94 13.14
N ARG A 301 -18.94 -16.22 13.03
CA ARG A 301 -17.74 -16.49 13.83
C ARG A 301 -17.96 -16.27 15.34
N PHE A 302 -18.74 -15.26 15.71
CA PHE A 302 -19.10 -15.01 17.11
C PHE A 302 -20.02 -16.11 17.67
N ALA A 303 -20.97 -16.59 16.88
CA ALA A 303 -21.86 -17.69 17.24
C ALA A 303 -21.10 -19.01 17.43
N ILE A 304 -20.14 -19.33 16.56
CA ILE A 304 -19.32 -20.54 16.69
C ILE A 304 -18.47 -20.49 17.97
N ARG A 305 -17.81 -19.36 18.27
CA ARG A 305 -17.00 -19.21 19.51
C ARG A 305 -17.83 -19.33 20.79
N ARG A 306 -19.14 -19.06 20.72
CA ARG A 306 -20.04 -19.19 21.87
C ARG A 306 -20.61 -20.60 22.03
N ALA A 307 -20.57 -21.41 20.98
CA ALA A 307 -20.99 -22.82 20.99
C ALA A 307 -19.88 -23.76 21.50
N GLU A 308 -18.62 -23.35 21.44
CA GLU A 308 -17.48 -24.06 22.04
C GLU A 308 -17.29 -23.54 23.48
N GLY A 309 -18.13 -24.05 24.39
CA GLY A 309 -17.98 -23.84 25.84
C GLY A 309 -16.67 -24.45 26.36
N PRO A 310 -16.17 -24.00 27.52
CA PRO A 310 -14.90 -24.46 28.04
C PRO A 310 -14.94 -25.99 28.31
N VAL A 311 -13.97 -26.68 27.71
CA VAL A 311 -13.71 -28.09 27.98
C VAL A 311 -13.21 -28.14 29.44
N ALA A 312 -13.97 -28.79 30.30
CA ALA A 312 -13.57 -29.06 31.66
C ALA A 312 -12.36 -29.99 31.65
N GLU A 313 -11.24 -29.49 32.12
CA GLU A 313 -10.09 -30.26 32.54
C GLU A 313 -10.40 -30.80 33.95
N ASP A 314 -10.86 -32.06 34.05
CA ASP A 314 -10.79 -32.83 35.29
C ASP A 314 -10.77 -34.32 34.97
N ALA A 315 -9.81 -34.97 35.63
CA ALA A 315 -9.66 -36.41 35.90
C ALA A 315 -8.70 -37.24 35.02
N LEU A 316 -7.56 -37.41 35.49
CA LEU A 316 -6.70 -38.55 35.90
C LEU A 316 -5.24 -38.33 35.60
#